data_1025315eb2aef676287aabc69b1e9cee
#
_entry.id   1025315eb2aef676287aabc69b1e9cee
#
_cell.length_a   1.000
_cell.length_b   1.000
_cell.length_c   1.000
_cell.angle_alpha   90.00
_cell.angle_beta   90.00
_cell.angle_gamma   90.00
#
_symmetry.space_group_name_H-M   'P 1'
#
loop_
_entity.id
_entity.type
_entity.pdbx_description
1 polymer ?
#
loop_
_entity_poly.entity_id
_entity_poly.type
_entity_poly.pdbx_seq_one_letter_code
_entity_poly.pdbx_strand_id
1 'polypeptide(L)'
;MPTAYSFGRRSQTESPLRCDLVQLFATAIVALIIWLAPASTVRAEIELVFGTYAADKPSATVRKYRPFLTFLENRMEASLGEEVTIGLKISKDYESSIDDLVSGRVDFARFGPASYVHATDRNPGISIIAMESKKGSKRFKGVIAVHKDSDIESVEDLAGLSFAFGDELSTIGRYLSQAYLLDAGISANELHGYEYLGRHDLVGEAVGAGKFSAGALKESTFKELVAKGVPIRALVSFDNVTKPWLARADLDERVLEAMKSVMLASQNEEMVKRVAKNGFLAGSDDDYDFVRRAMKRSSDF
;
A
#
# COMPACT_ATOMS: atom_id res chain seq x y z
N MET A 1 -114.31 -6.45 16.38
CA MET A 1 -114.10 -7.74 15.63
C MET A 1 -113.26 -7.45 14.41
N PRO A 2 -112.20 -8.20 13.99
CA PRO A 2 -111.63 -9.42 14.60
C PRO A 2 -110.08 -9.34 14.74
N THR A 3 -109.61 -10.14 15.59
CA THR A 3 -108.62 -11.26 15.61
C THR A 3 -107.21 -10.96 15.16
N ALA A 4 -106.27 -11.04 16.14
CA ALA A 4 -104.83 -11.03 16.05
C ALA A 4 -104.28 -12.39 15.53
N TYR A 5 -103.25 -12.39 14.75
CA TYR A 5 -102.41 -13.62 14.52
C TYR A 5 -100.96 -13.27 14.95
N SER A 6 -100.46 -14.06 15.92
CA SER A 6 -99.11 -14.00 16.40
C SER A 6 -98.20 -14.86 15.48
N PHE A 7 -97.08 -14.30 15.02
CA PHE A 7 -96.00 -15.05 14.38
C PHE A 7 -94.76 -15.14 15.30
N GLY A 8 -94.47 -16.34 15.69
CA GLY A 8 -93.33 -16.65 16.55
C GLY A 8 -92.02 -16.46 15.82
N ARG A 9 -91.08 -15.75 16.42
CA ARG A 9 -89.65 -15.67 16.03
C ARG A 9 -88.94 -16.89 16.56
N ARG A 10 -88.34 -17.68 15.63
CA ARG A 10 -87.31 -18.69 15.98
C ARG A 10 -85.99 -17.94 16.16
N SER A 11 -85.40 -18.03 17.32
CA SER A 11 -84.04 -17.63 17.59
C SER A 11 -83.09 -18.71 17.05
N GLN A 12 -82.24 -18.35 16.05
CA GLN A 12 -81.10 -19.16 15.72
C GLN A 12 -79.94 -18.75 16.67
N THR A 13 -79.55 -19.66 17.53
CA THR A 13 -78.30 -19.56 18.32
C THR A 13 -77.16 -20.04 17.43
N GLU A 14 -76.44 -19.13 16.86
CA GLU A 14 -75.14 -19.43 16.27
C GLU A 14 -74.12 -19.62 17.41
N SER A 15 -73.44 -20.79 17.38
CA SER A 15 -72.45 -21.16 18.39
C SER A 15 -71.18 -20.36 18.26
N PRO A 16 -70.62 -19.77 19.30
CA PRO A 16 -69.41 -18.94 19.27
C PRO A 16 -68.10 -19.69 18.99
N LEU A 17 -68.13 -21.02 18.95
CA LEU A 17 -66.93 -21.90 18.81
C LEU A 17 -66.29 -21.93 17.41
N ARG A 18 -66.93 -21.42 16.35
CA ARG A 18 -66.33 -21.38 15.00
C ARG A 18 -65.47 -20.18 14.71
N CYS A 19 -65.68 -19.06 15.44
CA CYS A 19 -64.88 -17.83 15.22
C CYS A 19 -63.48 -17.91 15.84
N ASP A 20 -63.35 -18.59 16.98
CA ASP A 20 -62.05 -18.66 17.69
C ASP A 20 -61.05 -19.60 16.99
N LEU A 21 -61.55 -20.67 16.33
CA LEU A 21 -60.67 -21.60 15.61
C LEU A 21 -60.06 -20.95 14.38
N VAL A 22 -60.79 -20.11 13.66
CA VAL A 22 -60.28 -19.42 12.44
C VAL A 22 -59.26 -18.33 12.81
N GLN A 23 -59.47 -17.64 13.93
CA GLN A 23 -58.51 -16.64 14.42
C GLN A 23 -57.23 -17.30 14.96
N LEU A 24 -57.28 -18.44 15.62
CA LEU A 24 -56.13 -19.21 16.08
C LEU A 24 -55.31 -19.78 14.91
N PHE A 25 -55.93 -20.25 13.84
CA PHE A 25 -55.20 -20.67 12.63
C PHE A 25 -54.55 -19.50 11.87
N ALA A 26 -55.24 -18.36 11.78
CA ALA A 26 -54.67 -17.15 11.11
C ALA A 26 -53.46 -16.61 11.87
N THR A 27 -53.49 -16.57 13.20
CA THR A 27 -52.32 -16.13 14.02
C THR A 27 -51.15 -17.11 13.97
N ALA A 28 -51.43 -18.45 13.92
CA ALA A 28 -50.38 -19.45 13.79
C ALA A 28 -49.67 -19.41 12.41
N ILE A 29 -50.40 -19.12 11.32
CA ILE A 29 -49.83 -19.02 9.97
C ILE A 29 -48.98 -17.73 9.87
N VAL A 30 -49.41 -16.60 10.45
CA VAL A 30 -48.61 -15.37 10.45
C VAL A 30 -47.32 -15.51 11.27
N ALA A 31 -47.40 -16.21 12.44
CA ALA A 31 -46.22 -16.52 13.24
C ALA A 31 -45.24 -17.45 12.53
N LEU A 32 -45.74 -18.43 11.77
CA LEU A 32 -44.90 -19.36 10.99
C LEU A 32 -44.22 -18.67 9.78
N ILE A 33 -44.88 -17.69 9.15
CA ILE A 33 -44.30 -16.92 8.02
C ILE A 33 -43.19 -15.99 8.52
N ILE A 34 -43.29 -15.43 9.72
CA ILE A 34 -42.24 -14.59 10.32
C ILE A 34 -41.01 -15.47 10.67
N TRP A 35 -41.17 -16.74 11.02
CA TRP A 35 -40.07 -17.66 11.31
C TRP A 35 -39.34 -18.17 10.03
N LEU A 36 -39.98 -18.06 8.86
CA LEU A 36 -39.42 -18.47 7.57
C LEU A 36 -38.85 -17.27 6.76
N ALA A 37 -38.86 -16.07 7.33
CA ALA A 37 -38.12 -14.96 6.71
C ALA A 37 -36.63 -15.37 6.66
N PRO A 38 -36.00 -15.43 5.47
CA PRO A 38 -34.59 -15.73 5.40
C PRO A 38 -33.89 -14.68 6.28
N ALA A 39 -33.20 -15.13 7.30
CA ALA A 39 -32.28 -14.27 8.03
C ALA A 39 -31.33 -13.72 6.96
N SER A 40 -31.51 -12.46 6.58
CA SER A 40 -30.54 -11.76 5.77
C SER A 40 -29.24 -11.82 6.58
N THR A 41 -28.36 -12.73 6.20
CA THR A 41 -27.02 -12.75 6.75
C THR A 41 -26.41 -11.42 6.34
N VAL A 42 -26.41 -10.45 7.26
CA VAL A 42 -25.56 -9.28 7.12
C VAL A 42 -24.15 -9.84 7.04
N ARG A 43 -23.66 -9.96 5.82
CA ARG A 43 -22.27 -10.37 5.58
C ARG A 43 -21.44 -9.24 6.15
N ALA A 44 -20.57 -9.53 7.09
CA ALA A 44 -19.65 -8.54 7.60
C ALA A 44 -18.78 -8.08 6.42
N GLU A 45 -18.64 -6.77 6.29
CA GLU A 45 -17.84 -6.11 5.26
C GLU A 45 -16.54 -5.61 5.90
N ILE A 46 -15.42 -5.96 5.29
CA ILE A 46 -14.10 -5.51 5.68
C ILE A 46 -13.68 -4.42 4.72
N GLU A 47 -13.69 -3.19 5.19
CA GLU A 47 -13.20 -2.03 4.44
C GLU A 47 -11.75 -1.75 4.82
N LEU A 48 -10.86 -1.74 3.83
CA LEU A 48 -9.43 -1.45 4.01
C LEU A 48 -8.99 -0.31 3.10
N VAL A 49 -7.99 0.43 3.51
CA VAL A 49 -7.36 1.48 2.70
C VAL A 49 -5.87 1.16 2.51
N PHE A 50 -5.47 0.97 1.26
CA PHE A 50 -4.07 0.86 0.87
C PHE A 50 -3.45 2.24 0.66
N GLY A 51 -2.35 2.54 1.35
CA GLY A 51 -1.58 3.76 1.26
C GLY A 51 -0.28 3.62 0.46
N THR A 52 0.05 4.64 -0.33
CA THR A 52 1.37 4.80 -0.94
C THR A 52 1.62 6.25 -1.32
N TYR A 53 2.87 6.61 -1.57
CA TYR A 53 3.24 7.90 -2.12
C TYR A 53 3.68 7.78 -3.58
N ALA A 54 3.55 8.86 -4.34
CA ALA A 54 3.95 8.93 -5.73
C ALA A 54 5.45 9.26 -5.84
N ALA A 55 6.31 8.24 -5.71
CA ALA A 55 7.75 8.37 -6.02
C ALA A 55 8.04 8.55 -7.52
N ASP A 56 7.02 8.39 -8.37
CA ASP A 56 6.97 8.59 -9.82
C ASP A 56 5.60 9.21 -10.18
N LYS A 57 5.21 9.28 -11.46
CA LYS A 57 3.93 9.88 -11.91
C LYS A 57 2.70 9.22 -11.24
N PRO A 58 1.79 9.97 -10.59
CA PRO A 58 0.64 9.42 -9.87
C PRO A 58 -0.26 8.50 -10.71
N SER A 59 -0.52 8.86 -11.98
CA SER A 59 -1.33 8.04 -12.89
C SER A 59 -0.73 6.65 -13.17
N ALA A 60 0.59 6.52 -13.14
CA ALA A 60 1.27 5.23 -13.24
C ALA A 60 1.09 4.40 -11.96
N THR A 61 1.03 5.05 -10.81
CA THR A 61 0.76 4.43 -9.51
C THR A 61 -0.62 3.75 -9.49
N VAL A 62 -1.68 4.45 -9.92
CA VAL A 62 -3.04 3.87 -9.99
C VAL A 62 -3.06 2.65 -10.91
N ARG A 63 -2.54 2.76 -12.15
CA ARG A 63 -2.52 1.64 -13.11
C ARG A 63 -1.74 0.43 -12.60
N LYS A 64 -0.74 0.66 -11.76
CA LYS A 64 0.07 -0.39 -11.17
C LYS A 64 -0.68 -1.15 -10.07
N TYR A 65 -1.28 -0.43 -9.12
CA TYR A 65 -1.78 -1.03 -7.89
C TYR A 65 -3.23 -1.51 -7.96
N ARG A 66 -4.14 -0.81 -8.65
CA ARG A 66 -5.57 -1.16 -8.63
C ARG A 66 -5.85 -2.62 -9.04
N PRO A 67 -5.24 -3.19 -10.12
CA PRO A 67 -5.50 -4.59 -10.47
C PRO A 67 -5.00 -5.59 -9.41
N PHE A 68 -3.92 -5.26 -8.70
CA PHE A 68 -3.42 -6.09 -7.61
C PHE A 68 -4.34 -6.00 -6.37
N LEU A 69 -4.85 -4.81 -6.05
CA LEU A 69 -5.76 -4.63 -4.91
C LEU A 69 -7.05 -5.42 -5.14
N THR A 70 -7.63 -5.36 -6.34
CA THR A 70 -8.81 -6.19 -6.70
C THR A 70 -8.52 -7.69 -6.63
N PHE A 71 -7.33 -8.13 -7.03
CA PHE A 71 -6.92 -9.51 -6.83
C PHE A 71 -6.84 -9.88 -5.33
N LEU A 72 -6.29 -8.99 -4.50
CA LEU A 72 -6.17 -9.18 -3.06
C LEU A 72 -7.55 -9.24 -2.39
N GLU A 73 -8.48 -8.32 -2.75
CA GLU A 73 -9.90 -8.33 -2.34
C GLU A 73 -10.49 -9.73 -2.53
N ASN A 74 -10.53 -10.23 -3.76
CA ASN A 74 -11.14 -11.52 -4.11
C ASN A 74 -10.52 -12.72 -3.36
N ARG A 75 -9.20 -12.71 -3.16
CA ARG A 75 -8.49 -13.79 -2.47
C ARG A 75 -8.73 -13.76 -0.95
N MET A 76 -8.81 -12.58 -0.36
CA MET A 76 -9.12 -12.40 1.05
C MET A 76 -10.59 -12.74 1.33
N GLU A 77 -11.53 -12.33 0.48
CA GLU A 77 -12.94 -12.76 0.56
C GLU A 77 -13.09 -14.27 0.60
N ALA A 78 -12.38 -14.99 -0.31
CA ALA A 78 -12.40 -16.43 -0.35
C ALA A 78 -11.82 -17.10 0.92
N SER A 79 -10.85 -16.42 1.58
CA SER A 79 -10.21 -16.91 2.80
C SER A 79 -11.01 -16.60 4.07
N LEU A 80 -11.59 -15.39 4.13
CA LEU A 80 -12.26 -14.88 5.33
C LEU A 80 -13.77 -15.20 5.36
N GLY A 81 -14.37 -15.45 4.19
CA GLY A 81 -15.82 -15.66 4.06
C GLY A 81 -16.64 -14.37 4.19
N GLU A 82 -15.99 -13.22 4.18
CA GLU A 82 -16.55 -11.87 4.33
C GLU A 82 -16.28 -11.07 3.06
N GLU A 83 -17.10 -10.06 2.75
CA GLU A 83 -16.82 -9.13 1.65
C GLU A 83 -15.64 -8.23 2.01
N VAL A 84 -14.70 -8.02 1.07
CA VAL A 84 -13.50 -7.22 1.29
C VAL A 84 -13.38 -6.15 0.22
N THR A 85 -13.33 -4.90 0.63
CA THR A 85 -13.06 -3.76 -0.25
C THR A 85 -11.77 -3.07 0.14
N ILE A 86 -10.97 -2.65 -0.87
CA ILE A 86 -9.68 -1.98 -0.64
C ILE A 86 -9.64 -0.64 -1.38
N GLY A 87 -9.75 0.46 -0.65
CA GLY A 87 -9.50 1.80 -1.15
C GLY A 87 -8.03 2.02 -1.51
N LEU A 88 -7.73 2.95 -2.42
CA LEU A 88 -6.37 3.37 -2.77
C LEU A 88 -6.19 4.85 -2.43
N LYS A 89 -5.26 5.16 -1.52
CA LYS A 89 -4.82 6.51 -1.17
C LYS A 89 -3.39 6.75 -1.64
N ILE A 90 -3.20 7.78 -2.48
CA ILE A 90 -1.89 8.22 -2.94
C ILE A 90 -1.58 9.55 -2.26
N SER A 91 -0.66 9.55 -1.32
CA SER A 91 -0.23 10.75 -0.61
C SER A 91 0.69 11.59 -1.49
N LYS A 92 0.66 12.91 -1.30
CA LYS A 92 1.43 13.88 -2.10
C LYS A 92 2.95 13.70 -1.96
N ASP A 93 3.40 13.29 -0.76
CA ASP A 93 4.80 13.13 -0.40
C ASP A 93 5.00 11.95 0.58
N TYR A 94 6.25 11.68 0.88
CA TYR A 94 6.66 10.58 1.78
C TYR A 94 6.15 10.81 3.20
N GLU A 95 6.32 12.03 3.74
CA GLU A 95 5.92 12.39 5.11
C GLU A 95 4.42 12.17 5.32
N SER A 96 3.59 12.72 4.43
CA SER A 96 2.12 12.55 4.50
C SER A 96 1.72 11.06 4.47
N SER A 97 2.43 10.22 3.70
CA SER A 97 2.13 8.79 3.62
C SER A 97 2.56 8.03 4.88
N ILE A 98 3.68 8.41 5.48
CA ILE A 98 4.12 7.88 6.78
C ILE A 98 3.11 8.24 7.86
N ASP A 99 2.69 9.52 7.92
CA ASP A 99 1.64 10.00 8.83
C ASP A 99 0.34 9.24 8.67
N ASP A 100 -0.05 8.92 7.44
CA ASP A 100 -1.29 8.19 7.17
C ASP A 100 -1.25 6.77 7.76
N LEU A 101 -0.13 6.06 7.66
CA LEU A 101 0.02 4.72 8.25
C LEU A 101 0.15 4.77 9.77
N VAL A 102 0.98 5.66 10.29
CA VAL A 102 1.25 5.82 11.74
C VAL A 102 -0.02 6.17 12.50
N SER A 103 -0.89 7.00 11.91
CA SER A 103 -2.15 7.45 12.51
C SER A 103 -3.36 6.56 12.19
N GLY A 104 -3.18 5.47 11.44
CA GLY A 104 -4.27 4.56 11.07
C GLY A 104 -5.24 5.10 10.02
N ARG A 105 -4.90 6.17 9.29
CA ARG A 105 -5.69 6.67 8.16
C ARG A 105 -5.61 5.78 6.92
N VAL A 106 -4.66 4.87 6.89
CA VAL A 106 -4.59 3.74 5.97
C VAL A 106 -4.29 2.47 6.77
N ASP A 107 -4.82 1.34 6.33
CA ASP A 107 -4.72 0.07 7.04
C ASP A 107 -3.42 -0.65 6.71
N PHE A 108 -2.98 -0.51 5.48
CA PHE A 108 -1.70 -1.04 5.05
C PHE A 108 -1.07 -0.16 3.97
N ALA A 109 0.25 -0.25 3.84
CA ALA A 109 1.00 0.62 2.93
C ALA A 109 2.18 -0.10 2.28
N ARG A 110 2.61 0.43 1.14
CA ARG A 110 3.85 -0.02 0.50
C ARG A 110 4.85 1.12 0.50
N PHE A 111 5.95 0.98 1.26
CA PHE A 111 6.92 2.03 1.47
C PHE A 111 8.30 1.73 0.87
N GLY A 112 9.15 2.75 0.85
CA GLY A 112 10.59 2.58 0.76
C GLY A 112 11.15 2.14 2.11
N PRO A 113 12.36 1.55 2.13
CA PRO A 113 12.97 1.07 3.37
C PRO A 113 13.16 2.15 4.45
N ALA A 114 13.60 3.35 4.10
CA ALA A 114 13.74 4.44 5.08
C ALA A 114 12.37 4.90 5.62
N SER A 115 11.34 4.96 4.76
CA SER A 115 9.99 5.30 5.21
C SER A 115 9.43 4.26 6.19
N TYR A 116 9.80 2.98 6.03
CA TYR A 116 9.50 1.93 7.02
C TYR A 116 10.17 2.24 8.37
N VAL A 117 11.47 2.55 8.36
CA VAL A 117 12.21 2.90 9.58
C VAL A 117 11.56 4.11 10.26
N HIS A 118 11.28 5.19 9.53
CA HIS A 118 10.58 6.35 10.09
C HIS A 118 9.20 6.01 10.66
N ALA A 119 8.45 5.12 10.01
CA ALA A 119 7.14 4.72 10.50
C ALA A 119 7.24 3.92 11.81
N THR A 120 8.17 2.96 11.90
CA THR A 120 8.39 2.13 13.10
C THR A 120 9.00 2.91 14.26
N ASP A 121 9.86 3.89 14.00
CA ASP A 121 10.38 4.80 15.04
C ASP A 121 9.25 5.61 15.70
N ARG A 122 8.18 5.93 14.93
CA ARG A 122 7.01 6.69 15.42
C ARG A 122 5.91 5.78 15.99
N ASN A 123 5.77 4.57 15.46
CA ASN A 123 4.82 3.57 15.97
C ASN A 123 5.42 2.16 15.83
N PRO A 124 6.04 1.63 16.91
CA PRO A 124 6.68 0.31 16.89
C PRO A 124 5.73 -0.88 16.66
N GLY A 125 4.42 -0.68 16.77
CA GLY A 125 3.42 -1.71 16.48
C GLY A 125 3.20 -1.97 14.98
N ILE A 126 3.72 -1.12 14.08
CA ILE A 126 3.65 -1.32 12.64
C ILE A 126 4.41 -2.60 12.27
N SER A 127 3.76 -3.49 11.53
CA SER A 127 4.31 -4.81 11.19
C SER A 127 4.54 -4.99 9.69
N ILE A 128 5.46 -5.90 9.33
CA ILE A 128 5.73 -6.27 7.94
C ILE A 128 4.75 -7.38 7.51
N ILE A 129 3.96 -7.10 6.47
CA ILE A 129 3.12 -8.10 5.80
C ILE A 129 3.99 -9.00 4.92
N ALA A 130 4.77 -8.39 4.03
CA ALA A 130 5.67 -9.07 3.10
C ALA A 130 6.71 -8.09 2.55
N MET A 131 7.79 -8.62 1.98
CA MET A 131 8.81 -7.86 1.24
C MET A 131 8.74 -8.20 -0.24
N GLU A 132 8.95 -7.23 -1.12
CA GLU A 132 9.07 -7.50 -2.56
C GLU A 132 10.31 -8.36 -2.85
N SER A 133 10.16 -9.37 -3.70
CA SER A 133 11.27 -10.17 -4.19
C SER A 133 11.95 -9.54 -5.41
N LYS A 134 13.25 -9.62 -5.49
CA LYS A 134 14.03 -9.32 -6.68
C LYS A 134 14.81 -10.57 -7.12
N LYS A 135 14.19 -11.43 -7.93
CA LYS A 135 14.74 -12.72 -8.36
C LYS A 135 15.13 -13.61 -7.15
N GLY A 136 14.26 -13.72 -6.17
CA GLY A 136 14.49 -14.47 -4.92
C GLY A 136 15.36 -13.75 -3.89
N SER A 137 15.86 -12.54 -4.19
CA SER A 137 16.65 -11.71 -3.27
C SER A 137 15.83 -10.61 -2.63
N LYS A 138 16.19 -10.23 -1.40
CA LYS A 138 15.69 -9.04 -0.70
C LYS A 138 16.50 -7.77 -1.04
N ARG A 139 17.20 -7.74 -2.17
CA ARG A 139 18.08 -6.63 -2.58
C ARG A 139 17.70 -6.08 -3.95
N PHE A 140 17.82 -4.76 -4.12
CA PHE A 140 17.76 -4.07 -5.40
C PHE A 140 18.75 -2.90 -5.39
N LYS A 141 18.88 -2.15 -6.51
CA LYS A 141 19.95 -1.16 -6.62
C LYS A 141 19.43 0.27 -6.73
N GLY A 142 20.20 1.17 -6.12
CA GLY A 142 20.27 2.58 -6.45
C GLY A 142 21.42 2.87 -7.41
N VAL A 143 21.38 4.04 -8.04
CA VAL A 143 22.38 4.52 -8.99
C VAL A 143 22.66 5.97 -8.68
N ILE A 144 23.93 6.35 -8.63
CA ILE A 144 24.36 7.73 -8.86
C ILE A 144 24.61 7.85 -10.36
N ALA A 145 23.89 8.73 -11.02
CA ALA A 145 23.98 8.97 -12.46
C ALA A 145 24.62 10.33 -12.73
N VAL A 146 25.34 10.40 -13.86
CA VAL A 146 25.91 11.61 -14.43
C VAL A 146 25.45 11.77 -15.88
N HIS A 147 25.65 12.92 -16.50
CA HIS A 147 25.41 13.06 -17.94
C HIS A 147 26.29 12.07 -18.73
N LYS A 148 25.78 11.50 -19.82
CA LYS A 148 26.49 10.47 -20.57
C LYS A 148 27.85 10.93 -21.12
N ASP A 149 27.98 12.19 -21.48
CA ASP A 149 29.17 12.84 -22.06
C ASP A 149 30.02 13.58 -21.01
N SER A 150 29.76 13.32 -19.70
CA SER A 150 30.55 13.89 -18.61
C SER A 150 31.89 13.16 -18.46
N ASP A 151 32.94 13.90 -18.07
CA ASP A 151 34.27 13.38 -17.74
C ASP A 151 34.38 12.83 -16.31
N ILE A 152 33.28 12.82 -15.53
CA ILE A 152 33.23 12.32 -14.15
C ILE A 152 33.31 10.78 -14.17
N GLU A 153 34.39 10.19 -13.67
CA GLU A 153 34.63 8.75 -13.72
C GLU A 153 34.46 8.05 -12.35
N SER A 154 34.58 8.80 -11.26
CA SER A 154 34.49 8.30 -9.90
C SER A 154 33.57 9.16 -9.02
N VAL A 155 33.22 8.68 -7.82
CA VAL A 155 32.41 9.45 -6.87
C VAL A 155 33.22 10.61 -6.30
N GLU A 156 34.50 10.45 -6.14
CA GLU A 156 35.46 11.45 -5.66
C GLU A 156 35.50 12.68 -6.59
N ASP A 157 35.28 12.50 -7.90
CA ASP A 157 35.21 13.59 -8.89
C ASP A 157 33.99 14.50 -8.70
N LEU A 158 33.07 14.13 -7.83
CA LEU A 158 31.89 14.95 -7.52
C LEU A 158 32.21 16.10 -6.55
N ALA A 159 33.42 16.16 -5.96
CA ALA A 159 33.83 17.26 -5.11
C ALA A 159 33.79 18.61 -5.90
N GLY A 160 33.18 19.62 -5.30
CA GLY A 160 32.97 20.93 -5.93
C GLY A 160 31.87 20.97 -7.00
N LEU A 161 31.14 19.85 -7.24
CA LEU A 161 30.10 19.81 -8.25
C LEU A 161 28.68 19.81 -7.62
N SER A 162 27.65 20.02 -8.45
CA SER A 162 26.27 20.07 -8.03
C SER A 162 25.65 18.67 -8.01
N PHE A 163 24.77 18.39 -7.01
CA PHE A 163 24.13 17.10 -6.84
C PHE A 163 22.60 17.18 -6.69
N ALA A 164 21.86 16.34 -7.40
CA ALA A 164 20.41 16.22 -7.28
C ALA A 164 20.05 15.00 -6.41
N PHE A 165 19.39 15.26 -5.28
CA PHE A 165 18.78 14.24 -4.45
C PHE A 165 17.31 13.99 -4.86
N GLY A 166 16.73 12.87 -4.42
CA GLY A 166 15.30 12.58 -4.55
C GLY A 166 14.46 13.31 -3.51
N ASP A 167 13.59 12.58 -2.82
CA ASP A 167 12.86 13.10 -1.66
C ASP A 167 13.74 13.03 -0.40
N GLU A 168 13.54 13.96 0.53
CA GLU A 168 14.30 14.04 1.79
C GLU A 168 14.14 12.79 2.69
N LEU A 169 13.08 12.02 2.52
CA LEU A 169 12.83 10.76 3.23
C LEU A 169 13.11 9.52 2.37
N SER A 170 13.71 9.71 1.20
CA SER A 170 13.99 8.62 0.27
C SER A 170 15.25 7.83 0.66
N THR A 171 15.14 6.51 0.74
CA THR A 171 16.28 5.60 0.98
C THR A 171 17.41 5.79 -0.03
N ILE A 172 17.07 5.75 -1.33
CA ILE A 172 18.06 5.91 -2.42
C ILE A 172 18.32 7.39 -2.71
N GLY A 173 17.24 8.18 -2.78
CA GLY A 173 17.33 9.58 -3.17
C GLY A 173 18.03 10.47 -2.14
N ARG A 174 18.22 9.99 -0.90
CA ARG A 174 18.95 10.71 0.14
C ARG A 174 19.89 9.79 0.91
N TYR A 175 19.36 8.94 1.81
CA TYR A 175 20.15 8.32 2.89
C TYR A 175 21.32 7.46 2.38
N LEU A 176 21.07 6.54 1.46
CA LEU A 176 22.14 5.69 0.91
C LEU A 176 23.10 6.49 0.02
N SER A 177 22.60 7.44 -0.78
CA SER A 177 23.48 8.26 -1.62
C SER A 177 24.35 9.21 -0.80
N GLN A 178 23.81 9.82 0.25
CA GLN A 178 24.61 10.65 1.19
C GLN A 178 25.66 9.82 1.92
N ALA A 179 25.28 8.64 2.43
CA ALA A 179 26.25 7.72 3.03
C ALA A 179 27.37 7.35 2.05
N TYR A 180 27.02 7.10 0.80
CA TYR A 180 27.99 6.77 -0.26
C TYR A 180 28.92 7.95 -0.61
N LEU A 181 28.41 9.17 -0.65
CA LEU A 181 29.20 10.38 -0.84
C LEU A 181 30.16 10.59 0.36
N LEU A 182 29.67 10.43 1.59
CA LEU A 182 30.48 10.56 2.80
C LEU A 182 31.61 9.51 2.87
N ASP A 183 31.37 8.29 2.37
CA ASP A 183 32.39 7.24 2.30
C ASP A 183 33.49 7.58 1.27
N ALA A 184 33.18 8.40 0.26
CA ALA A 184 34.11 8.99 -0.69
C ALA A 184 34.70 10.33 -0.21
N GLY A 185 34.44 10.74 1.04
CA GLY A 185 34.95 11.97 1.64
C GLY A 185 34.21 13.23 1.23
N ILE A 186 32.99 13.11 0.68
CA ILE A 186 32.18 14.24 0.21
C ILE A 186 30.98 14.45 1.14
N SER A 187 31.03 15.52 1.95
CA SER A 187 29.88 16.05 2.70
C SER A 187 29.16 17.13 1.91
N ALA A 188 28.14 17.74 2.51
CA ALA A 188 27.43 18.87 1.92
C ALA A 188 28.37 20.07 1.61
N ASN A 189 29.41 20.25 2.43
CA ASN A 189 30.35 21.37 2.27
C ASN A 189 31.34 21.17 1.11
N GLU A 190 31.62 19.94 0.72
CA GLU A 190 32.46 19.62 -0.44
C GLU A 190 31.71 19.68 -1.77
N LEU A 191 30.36 19.74 -1.76
CA LEU A 191 29.60 20.00 -2.98
C LEU A 191 29.51 21.50 -3.29
N HIS A 192 29.45 21.86 -4.59
CA HIS A 192 29.08 23.22 -4.98
C HIS A 192 27.65 23.59 -4.54
N GLY A 193 26.78 22.61 -4.46
CA GLY A 193 25.42 22.75 -4.01
C GLY A 193 24.60 21.50 -4.30
N TYR A 194 23.45 21.38 -3.65
CA TYR A 194 22.52 20.27 -3.89
C TYR A 194 21.07 20.72 -3.72
N GLU A 195 20.16 19.96 -4.35
CA GLU A 195 18.71 20.16 -4.20
C GLU A 195 17.97 18.83 -4.09
N TYR A 196 16.84 18.85 -3.38
CA TYR A 196 15.89 17.73 -3.30
C TYR A 196 14.77 17.93 -4.33
N LEU A 197 14.72 17.09 -5.35
CA LEU A 197 13.75 17.19 -6.44
C LEU A 197 12.49 16.34 -6.23
N GLY A 198 12.39 15.65 -5.08
CA GLY A 198 11.23 14.86 -4.65
C GLY A 198 11.07 13.51 -5.37
N ARG A 199 11.30 13.44 -6.68
CA ARG A 199 11.04 12.24 -7.48
C ARG A 199 12.27 11.78 -8.27
N HIS A 200 12.43 10.48 -8.41
CA HIS A 200 13.56 9.87 -9.12
C HIS A 200 13.62 10.20 -10.61
N ASP A 201 12.46 10.35 -11.28
CA ASP A 201 12.42 10.73 -12.69
C ASP A 201 12.88 12.18 -12.90
N LEU A 202 12.49 13.10 -12.01
CA LEU A 202 12.95 14.49 -12.05
C LEU A 202 14.47 14.58 -11.84
N VAL A 203 15.05 13.79 -10.95
CA VAL A 203 16.50 13.71 -10.74
C VAL A 203 17.20 13.32 -12.04
N GLY A 204 16.80 12.24 -12.67
CA GLY A 204 17.44 11.78 -13.90
C GLY A 204 17.24 12.72 -15.08
N GLU A 205 16.05 13.33 -15.21
CA GLU A 205 15.77 14.36 -16.23
C GLU A 205 16.64 15.62 -16.02
N ALA A 206 16.83 16.06 -14.76
CA ALA A 206 17.66 17.22 -14.43
C ALA A 206 19.14 17.00 -14.71
N VAL A 207 19.67 15.80 -14.39
CA VAL A 207 21.05 15.40 -14.75
C VAL A 207 21.21 15.31 -16.26
N GLY A 208 20.26 14.67 -16.97
CA GLY A 208 20.30 14.58 -18.43
C GLY A 208 20.18 15.93 -19.15
N ALA A 209 19.53 16.91 -18.51
CA ALA A 209 19.46 18.29 -19.01
C ALA A 209 20.69 19.16 -18.61
N GLY A 210 21.67 18.61 -17.89
CA GLY A 210 22.88 19.34 -17.43
C GLY A 210 22.61 20.35 -16.31
N LYS A 211 21.45 20.29 -15.62
CA LYS A 211 21.13 21.19 -14.50
C LYS A 211 21.90 20.84 -13.24
N PHE A 212 22.25 19.54 -13.06
CA PHE A 212 23.09 19.03 -11.99
C PHE A 212 24.15 18.10 -12.60
N SER A 213 25.33 18.10 -12.00
CA SER A 213 26.45 17.28 -12.45
C SER A 213 26.20 15.78 -12.20
N ALA A 214 25.53 15.44 -11.09
CA ALA A 214 25.16 14.09 -10.74
C ALA A 214 23.83 14.05 -9.98
N GLY A 215 23.25 12.85 -9.82
CA GLY A 215 22.06 12.68 -8.99
C GLY A 215 21.77 11.22 -8.67
N ALA A 216 21.02 11.00 -7.58
CA ALA A 216 20.71 9.68 -7.06
C ALA A 216 19.27 9.25 -7.39
N LEU A 217 19.12 8.10 -8.05
CA LEU A 217 17.82 7.57 -8.42
C LEU A 217 17.80 6.04 -8.39
N LYS A 218 16.61 5.44 -8.33
CA LYS A 218 16.49 3.97 -8.38
C LYS A 218 16.84 3.43 -9.77
N GLU A 219 17.48 2.27 -9.81
CA GLU A 219 17.97 1.63 -11.03
C GLU A 219 16.85 1.42 -12.08
N SER A 220 15.63 1.10 -11.68
CA SER A 220 14.52 0.92 -12.63
C SER A 220 14.16 2.21 -13.35
N THR A 221 14.09 3.33 -12.64
CA THR A 221 13.84 4.64 -13.24
C THR A 221 15.00 5.09 -14.12
N PHE A 222 16.25 4.87 -13.68
CA PHE A 222 17.42 5.08 -14.52
C PHE A 222 17.30 4.35 -15.85
N LYS A 223 17.02 3.04 -15.84
CA LYS A 223 16.86 2.24 -17.07
C LYS A 223 15.71 2.72 -17.96
N GLU A 224 14.58 3.15 -17.35
CA GLU A 224 13.45 3.70 -18.09
C GLU A 224 13.80 5.04 -18.77
N LEU A 225 14.56 5.92 -18.11
CA LEU A 225 14.99 7.18 -18.67
C LEU A 225 16.00 7.01 -19.80
N VAL A 226 16.99 6.11 -19.64
CA VAL A 226 17.93 5.74 -20.71
C VAL A 226 17.18 5.18 -21.92
N ALA A 227 16.20 4.30 -21.71
CA ALA A 227 15.39 3.75 -22.80
C ALA A 227 14.52 4.82 -23.52
N LYS A 228 14.21 5.92 -22.85
CA LYS A 228 13.53 7.11 -23.44
C LYS A 228 14.50 8.10 -24.07
N GLY A 229 15.79 7.82 -24.09
CA GLY A 229 16.80 8.68 -24.70
C GLY A 229 17.32 9.81 -23.81
N VAL A 230 17.03 9.80 -22.50
CA VAL A 230 17.64 10.76 -21.57
C VAL A 230 19.15 10.49 -21.51
N PRO A 231 20.02 11.52 -21.74
CA PRO A 231 21.44 11.32 -21.92
C PRO A 231 22.18 11.19 -20.57
N ILE A 232 21.90 10.11 -19.83
CA ILE A 232 22.56 9.80 -18.55
C ILE A 232 23.24 8.43 -18.60
N ARG A 233 24.33 8.30 -17.83
CA ARG A 233 24.99 7.03 -17.53
C ARG A 233 25.12 6.80 -16.03
N ALA A 234 25.25 5.54 -15.64
CA ALA A 234 25.55 5.22 -14.25
C ALA A 234 27.03 5.53 -13.98
N LEU A 235 27.28 6.30 -12.93
CA LEU A 235 28.61 6.47 -12.35
C LEU A 235 28.89 5.26 -11.43
N VAL A 236 27.98 4.99 -10.50
CA VAL A 236 28.08 3.87 -9.57
C VAL A 236 26.70 3.30 -9.25
N SER A 237 26.65 2.01 -8.94
CA SER A 237 25.46 1.33 -8.44
C SER A 237 25.73 0.81 -7.03
N PHE A 238 24.77 1.00 -6.12
CA PHE A 238 24.84 0.53 -4.74
C PHE A 238 23.60 -0.27 -4.36
N ASP A 239 23.76 -1.16 -3.37
CA ASP A 239 22.68 -2.03 -2.93
C ASP A 239 21.68 -1.31 -2.04
N ASN A 240 20.42 -1.72 -2.13
CA ASN A 240 19.35 -1.36 -1.23
C ASN A 240 18.51 -2.60 -0.90
N VAL A 241 17.82 -2.59 0.23
CA VAL A 241 16.86 -3.62 0.61
C VAL A 241 15.54 -3.42 -0.13
N THR A 242 14.83 -4.51 -0.44
CA THR A 242 13.55 -4.44 -1.12
C THR A 242 12.46 -3.81 -0.26
N LYS A 243 11.40 -3.39 -0.91
CA LYS A 243 10.34 -2.60 -0.30
C LYS A 243 9.40 -3.46 0.53
N PRO A 244 9.10 -3.03 1.78
CA PRO A 244 8.10 -3.68 2.61
C PRO A 244 6.69 -3.26 2.22
N TRP A 245 5.76 -4.18 2.43
CA TRP A 245 4.34 -3.95 2.59
C TRP A 245 4.04 -4.06 4.07
N LEU A 246 3.36 -3.07 4.63
CA LEU A 246 3.27 -2.80 6.05
C LEU A 246 1.80 -2.76 6.48
N ALA A 247 1.50 -3.26 7.66
CA ALA A 247 0.23 -3.09 8.35
C ALA A 247 0.34 -2.06 9.46
N ARG A 248 -0.72 -1.27 9.69
CA ARG A 248 -0.83 -0.43 10.87
C ARG A 248 -0.85 -1.27 12.14
N ALA A 249 -0.50 -0.65 13.28
CA ALA A 249 -0.27 -1.34 14.53
C ALA A 249 -1.47 -2.14 15.08
N ASP A 250 -2.68 -1.66 14.84
CA ASP A 250 -3.93 -2.19 15.36
C ASP A 250 -4.83 -2.80 14.26
N LEU A 251 -4.23 -3.25 13.14
CA LEU A 251 -4.95 -4.03 12.14
C LEU A 251 -5.39 -5.36 12.74
N ASP A 252 -6.64 -5.76 12.49
CA ASP A 252 -7.18 -7.05 12.91
C ASP A 252 -6.23 -8.19 12.48
N GLU A 253 -5.82 -9.02 13.43
CA GLU A 253 -4.82 -10.08 13.18
C GLU A 253 -5.28 -11.10 12.17
N ARG A 254 -6.59 -11.42 12.12
CA ARG A 254 -7.20 -12.32 11.16
C ARG A 254 -7.07 -11.75 9.73
N VAL A 255 -7.26 -10.44 9.58
CA VAL A 255 -7.09 -9.72 8.31
C VAL A 255 -5.61 -9.69 7.91
N LEU A 256 -4.73 -9.39 8.85
CA LEU A 256 -3.28 -9.38 8.64
C LEU A 256 -2.76 -10.75 8.17
N GLU A 257 -3.15 -11.84 8.82
CA GLU A 257 -2.70 -13.19 8.46
C GLU A 257 -3.29 -13.66 7.12
N ALA A 258 -4.55 -13.31 6.81
CA ALA A 258 -5.13 -13.56 5.50
C ALA A 258 -4.34 -12.83 4.39
N MET A 259 -4.00 -11.56 4.59
CA MET A 259 -3.22 -10.76 3.66
C MET A 259 -1.80 -11.34 3.46
N LYS A 260 -1.10 -11.69 4.54
CA LYS A 260 0.23 -12.34 4.48
C LYS A 260 0.16 -13.65 3.69
N SER A 261 -0.81 -14.50 4.01
CA SER A 261 -1.00 -15.79 3.35
C SER A 261 -1.21 -15.63 1.85
N VAL A 262 -2.12 -14.72 1.43
CA VAL A 262 -2.39 -14.46 0.02
C VAL A 262 -1.14 -13.95 -0.69
N MET A 263 -0.45 -12.96 -0.12
CA MET A 263 0.73 -12.35 -0.76
C MET A 263 1.88 -13.35 -0.90
N LEU A 264 2.14 -14.16 0.12
CA LEU A 264 3.25 -15.13 0.10
C LEU A 264 2.95 -16.38 -0.75
N ALA A 265 1.66 -16.78 -0.90
CA ALA A 265 1.28 -17.93 -1.71
C ALA A 265 1.16 -17.63 -3.21
N SER A 266 0.93 -16.38 -3.61
CA SER A 266 0.51 -16.01 -4.97
C SER A 266 1.67 -15.58 -5.88
N GLN A 267 2.86 -16.17 -5.76
CA GLN A 267 4.10 -15.76 -6.43
C GLN A 267 4.02 -15.71 -7.96
N ASN A 268 3.25 -16.60 -8.57
CA ASN A 268 3.15 -16.76 -10.02
C ASN A 268 2.00 -15.98 -10.66
N GLU A 269 1.15 -15.35 -9.86
CA GLU A 269 -0.02 -14.60 -10.34
C GLU A 269 0.41 -13.33 -11.09
N GLU A 270 -0.22 -13.09 -12.23
CA GLU A 270 0.11 -11.93 -13.08
C GLU A 270 -0.15 -10.59 -12.36
N MET A 271 -1.17 -10.53 -11.52
CA MET A 271 -1.49 -9.33 -10.73
C MET A 271 -0.42 -9.03 -9.68
N VAL A 272 0.17 -10.07 -9.08
CA VAL A 272 1.33 -9.93 -8.17
C VAL A 272 2.54 -9.40 -8.91
N LYS A 273 2.84 -9.92 -10.11
CA LYS A 273 3.98 -9.48 -10.93
C LYS A 273 3.92 -8.00 -11.33
N ARG A 274 2.72 -7.39 -11.37
CA ARG A 274 2.56 -5.96 -11.63
C ARG A 274 3.15 -5.09 -10.53
N VAL A 275 3.06 -5.50 -9.29
CA VAL A 275 3.52 -4.75 -8.10
C VAL A 275 4.87 -5.26 -7.60
N ALA A 276 5.06 -6.57 -7.60
CA ALA A 276 6.28 -7.27 -7.20
C ALA A 276 6.67 -8.29 -8.28
N LYS A 277 7.50 -7.87 -9.25
CA LYS A 277 7.81 -8.63 -10.48
C LYS A 277 8.23 -10.08 -10.24
N ASN A 278 8.84 -10.37 -9.11
CA ASN A 278 9.31 -11.69 -8.72
C ASN A 278 8.61 -12.22 -7.46
N GLY A 279 7.38 -11.71 -7.18
CA GLY A 279 6.60 -12.10 -6.01
C GLY A 279 7.07 -11.45 -4.72
N PHE A 280 6.68 -12.07 -3.62
CA PHE A 280 6.95 -11.60 -2.26
C PHE A 280 7.78 -12.62 -1.47
N LEU A 281 8.46 -12.14 -0.44
CA LEU A 281 9.22 -12.92 0.54
C LEU A 281 8.75 -12.53 1.94
N ALA A 282 8.85 -13.45 2.89
CA ALA A 282 8.72 -13.11 4.30
C ALA A 282 9.83 -12.13 4.68
N GLY A 283 9.48 -11.10 5.46
CA GLY A 283 10.39 -10.07 5.93
C GLY A 283 10.48 -10.03 7.45
N SER A 284 11.58 -9.48 7.95
CA SER A 284 11.77 -9.16 9.36
C SER A 284 12.34 -7.75 9.52
N ASP A 285 12.26 -7.21 10.72
CA ASP A 285 12.80 -5.88 11.03
C ASP A 285 14.31 -5.80 10.80
N ASP A 286 15.05 -6.88 11.11
CA ASP A 286 16.51 -6.97 10.91
C ASP A 286 16.95 -6.79 9.44
N ASP A 287 16.07 -7.10 8.49
CA ASP A 287 16.33 -6.87 7.06
C ASP A 287 16.64 -5.38 6.76
N TYR A 288 16.20 -4.46 7.64
CA TYR A 288 16.32 -3.01 7.48
C TYR A 288 17.45 -2.36 8.30
N ASP A 289 18.23 -3.11 9.08
CA ASP A 289 19.36 -2.58 9.86
C ASP A 289 20.42 -1.89 9.01
N PHE A 290 20.62 -2.38 7.80
CA PHE A 290 21.49 -1.72 6.83
C PHE A 290 21.00 -0.29 6.51
N VAL A 291 19.69 -0.10 6.40
CA VAL A 291 19.10 1.21 6.14
C VAL A 291 19.21 2.13 7.34
N ARG A 292 18.98 1.61 8.56
CA ARG A 292 19.16 2.37 9.81
C ARG A 292 20.58 2.89 9.94
N ARG A 293 21.58 2.05 9.63
CA ARG A 293 23.00 2.48 9.62
C ARG A 293 23.25 3.59 8.59
N ALA A 294 22.70 3.48 7.38
CA ALA A 294 22.85 4.50 6.36
C ALA A 294 22.14 5.81 6.74
N MET A 295 20.96 5.74 7.37
CA MET A 295 20.25 6.93 7.88
C MET A 295 21.07 7.63 8.96
N LYS A 296 21.65 6.86 9.90
CA LYS A 296 22.55 7.42 10.90
C LYS A 296 23.81 8.04 10.28
N ARG A 297 24.43 7.38 9.29
CA ARG A 297 25.59 7.91 8.58
C ARG A 297 25.24 9.19 7.82
N SER A 298 24.07 9.22 7.16
CA SER A 298 23.58 10.39 6.43
C SER A 298 23.34 11.63 7.32
N SER A 299 23.26 11.50 8.64
CA SER A 299 23.16 12.65 9.54
C SER A 299 24.46 13.45 9.65
N ASP A 300 25.58 12.90 9.19
CA ASP A 300 26.88 13.59 9.14
C ASP A 300 27.08 14.36 7.79
N PHE A 301 26.11 14.26 6.87
CA PHE A 301 26.16 14.93 5.58
C PHE A 301 25.73 16.40 5.72
#